data_eee783b8e23e2fdc190f5572461f3931
#
_entry.id   eee783b8e23e2fdc190f5572461f3931
#
_cell.length_a   1.000
_cell.length_b   1.000
_cell.length_c   1.000
_cell.angle_alpha   90.00
_cell.angle_beta   90.00
_cell.angle_gamma   90.00
#
_symmetry.space_group_name_H-M   'P 1'
#
loop_
_entity.id
_entity.type
_entity.pdbx_description
1 polymer ?
#
loop_
_entity_poly.entity_id
_entity_poly.type
_entity_poly.pdbx_seq_one_letter_code
_entity_poly.pdbx_strand_id
1 'polypeptide(L)'
;MLIPLHAKLPRVGISGTSSSTYLSLVQFGFIVGSYLKRIISRSPHEAAAKFEQQGRHLKYVNGENVPDDFKKALQHATALFVDWHSTVTSLSQFGIENMKKLEFCVLGECNEIQTVIDGAEICYRGDNKDVNGESVLGSLSYLCIYYMKSLSSIWKGPILTDCLSSLKSLALHTCPQLVIIFNLDLLQNLNTLEELVVEDCPKIISLVNRGVHENLPSANFKWYLPRLKRISLHYMPKLVSISSGFRIAPKLEWMSFYGCWSLKTLPIDEISVNDLKLVIGDADWWSALKLTTSNSGFSQPHNLDSIFVPIQTNRDLTIQVAEIVTQHKALRQDTKPPQQPGCSFISFSFNFKDRKICLNA
;
A
#
# COMPACT_ATOMS: atom_id res chain seq x y z
N MET A 1 -13.37 -9.39 -24.47
CA MET A 1 -14.76 -9.81 -24.15
C MET A 1 -15.03 -9.44 -22.70
N LEU A 2 -15.96 -8.55 -22.44
CA LEU A 2 -16.34 -8.10 -21.09
C LEU A 2 -17.39 -9.06 -20.52
N ILE A 3 -17.12 -9.66 -19.37
CA ILE A 3 -18.04 -10.57 -18.69
C ILE A 3 -18.55 -9.87 -17.42
N PRO A 4 -19.87 -9.63 -17.28
CA PRO A 4 -20.42 -9.01 -16.06
C PRO A 4 -20.36 -9.97 -14.88
N LEU A 5 -20.01 -9.47 -13.70
CA LEU A 5 -19.76 -10.26 -12.49
C LEU A 5 -21.02 -10.68 -11.73
N HIS A 6 -22.19 -10.10 -11.99
CA HIS A 6 -23.47 -10.52 -11.39
C HIS A 6 -24.65 -10.34 -12.33
N ALA A 7 -25.48 -11.35 -12.39
CA ALA A 7 -26.61 -11.61 -13.30
C ALA A 7 -27.84 -10.70 -13.10
N LYS A 8 -27.68 -9.41 -12.78
CA LYS A 8 -28.80 -8.44 -12.70
C LYS A 8 -28.59 -7.17 -13.51
N LEU A 9 -27.51 -7.06 -14.25
CA LEU A 9 -27.30 -5.94 -15.19
C LEU A 9 -27.59 -6.42 -16.62
N PRO A 10 -28.22 -5.58 -17.48
CA PRO A 10 -28.47 -5.97 -18.85
C PRO A 10 -27.16 -6.27 -19.56
N ARG A 11 -27.11 -7.33 -20.36
CA ARG A 11 -25.97 -7.69 -21.20
C ARG A 11 -25.74 -6.57 -22.22
N VAL A 12 -24.88 -5.63 -21.87
CA VAL A 12 -24.40 -4.62 -22.81
C VAL A 12 -23.14 -5.17 -23.46
N GLY A 13 -23.26 -5.66 -24.66
CA GLY A 13 -22.11 -5.94 -25.53
C GLY A 13 -21.38 -4.61 -25.80
N ILE A 14 -20.11 -4.51 -25.45
CA ILE A 14 -19.33 -3.25 -25.53
C ILE A 14 -18.81 -2.99 -26.98
N SER A 15 -19.25 -3.69 -27.97
CA SER A 15 -19.01 -3.28 -29.34
C SER A 15 -19.93 -2.11 -29.69
N GLY A 16 -19.42 -0.88 -29.58
CA GLY A 16 -20.12 0.32 -30.06
C GLY A 16 -20.76 1.22 -29.01
N THR A 17 -20.46 1.07 -27.71
CA THR A 17 -20.95 1.98 -26.69
C THR A 17 -20.15 3.30 -26.69
N SER A 18 -20.86 4.40 -26.94
CA SER A 18 -20.31 5.75 -26.82
C SER A 18 -19.89 6.04 -25.37
N SER A 19 -18.90 6.91 -25.17
CA SER A 19 -18.43 7.38 -23.84
C SER A 19 -19.58 7.84 -22.93
N SER A 20 -20.71 8.27 -23.49
CA SER A 20 -21.90 8.70 -22.77
C SER A 20 -22.60 7.60 -21.97
N THR A 21 -22.45 6.33 -22.37
CA THR A 21 -23.13 5.21 -21.69
C THR A 21 -22.56 4.96 -20.29
N TYR A 22 -21.26 5.15 -20.08
CA TYR A 22 -20.63 4.98 -18.74
C TYR A 22 -21.04 6.09 -17.76
N LEU A 23 -21.33 7.29 -18.24
CA LEU A 23 -21.77 8.42 -17.42
C LEU A 23 -23.14 8.19 -16.80
N SER A 24 -24.01 7.42 -17.45
CA SER A 24 -25.36 7.12 -16.95
C SER A 24 -25.38 6.02 -15.89
N LEU A 25 -24.31 5.23 -15.73
CA LEU A 25 -24.23 4.13 -14.74
C LEU A 25 -23.80 4.67 -13.39
N VAL A 26 -24.68 4.58 -12.41
CA VAL A 26 -24.38 4.91 -11.00
C VAL A 26 -23.40 3.91 -10.42
N GLN A 27 -23.57 2.63 -10.78
CA GLN A 27 -22.70 1.52 -10.36
C GLN A 27 -22.42 0.62 -11.57
N PHE A 28 -21.19 0.12 -11.65
CA PHE A 28 -20.80 -0.91 -12.61
C PHE A 28 -19.63 -1.74 -12.08
N GLY A 29 -19.58 -3.00 -12.49
CA GLY A 29 -18.46 -3.89 -12.27
C GLY A 29 -18.16 -4.65 -13.57
N PHE A 30 -16.97 -4.45 -14.14
CA PHE A 30 -16.54 -5.14 -15.34
C PHE A 30 -15.28 -5.95 -15.09
N ILE A 31 -15.26 -7.17 -15.63
CA ILE A 31 -14.05 -7.97 -15.75
C ILE A 31 -13.65 -8.02 -17.21
N VAL A 32 -12.41 -7.70 -17.48
CA VAL A 32 -11.77 -7.76 -18.79
C VAL A 32 -10.66 -8.77 -18.78
N GLY A 33 -10.47 -9.46 -19.90
CA GLY A 33 -9.40 -10.43 -20.07
C GLY A 33 -9.86 -11.87 -20.11
N SER A 34 -8.94 -12.80 -20.06
CA SER A 34 -9.23 -14.24 -20.11
C SER A 34 -9.20 -14.84 -18.70
N TYR A 35 -10.27 -15.50 -18.32
CA TYR A 35 -10.34 -16.24 -17.06
C TYR A 35 -9.64 -17.58 -17.22
N LEU A 36 -8.39 -17.66 -16.83
CA LEU A 36 -7.74 -18.96 -16.64
C LEU A 36 -8.19 -19.53 -15.30
N LYS A 37 -8.64 -20.78 -15.28
CA LYS A 37 -8.93 -21.47 -14.03
C LYS A 37 -7.63 -21.56 -13.23
N ARG A 38 -7.44 -20.69 -12.27
CA ARG A 38 -6.33 -20.78 -11.34
C ARG A 38 -6.68 -21.74 -10.22
N ILE A 39 -5.76 -22.63 -9.93
CA ILE A 39 -5.86 -23.56 -8.79
C ILE A 39 -5.67 -22.79 -7.48
N ILE A 40 -4.85 -21.71 -7.50
CA ILE A 40 -4.53 -20.88 -6.33
C ILE A 40 -4.64 -19.42 -6.71
N SER A 41 -5.46 -18.66 -6.00
CA SER A 41 -5.43 -17.20 -6.01
C SER A 41 -4.45 -16.72 -4.94
N ARG A 42 -3.53 -15.82 -5.30
CA ARG A 42 -2.58 -15.17 -4.37
C ARG A 42 -3.06 -13.80 -3.92
N SER A 43 -4.22 -13.39 -4.40
CA SER A 43 -4.80 -12.10 -4.04
C SER A 43 -5.12 -12.07 -2.54
N PRO A 44 -4.69 -11.03 -1.81
CA PRO A 44 -5.09 -10.84 -0.43
C PRO A 44 -6.62 -10.79 -0.34
N HIS A 45 -7.20 -11.67 0.48
CA HIS A 45 -8.65 -11.82 0.57
C HIS A 45 -9.37 -10.51 0.92
N GLU A 46 -8.80 -9.73 1.82
CA GLU A 46 -9.37 -8.45 2.21
C GLU A 46 -9.31 -7.39 1.09
N ALA A 47 -8.22 -7.36 0.32
CA ALA A 47 -8.11 -6.45 -0.81
C ALA A 47 -9.16 -6.79 -1.88
N ALA A 48 -9.36 -8.09 -2.15
CA ALA A 48 -10.38 -8.55 -3.09
C ALA A 48 -11.80 -8.22 -2.59
N ALA A 49 -12.10 -8.50 -1.32
CA ALA A 49 -13.41 -8.21 -0.74
C ALA A 49 -13.73 -6.72 -0.72
N LYS A 50 -12.76 -5.86 -0.41
CA LYS A 50 -12.93 -4.40 -0.45
C LYS A 50 -13.10 -3.89 -1.86
N PHE A 51 -12.39 -4.46 -2.82
CA PHE A 51 -12.54 -4.11 -4.22
C PHE A 51 -13.96 -4.37 -4.72
N GLU A 52 -14.56 -5.51 -4.39
CA GLU A 52 -15.91 -5.87 -4.80
C GLU A 52 -17.00 -4.96 -4.19
N GLN A 53 -16.70 -4.31 -3.08
CA GLN A 53 -17.60 -3.33 -2.45
C GLN A 53 -17.59 -1.96 -3.15
N GLN A 54 -16.64 -1.71 -4.06
CA GLN A 54 -16.57 -0.44 -4.78
C GLN A 54 -17.70 -0.35 -5.83
N GLY A 55 -18.35 0.79 -5.88
CA GLY A 55 -19.52 0.98 -6.76
C GLY A 55 -19.21 1.00 -8.26
N ARG A 56 -18.00 1.47 -8.64
CA ARG A 56 -17.54 1.56 -10.03
C ARG A 56 -16.17 0.92 -10.15
N HIS A 57 -16.14 -0.39 -10.41
CA HIS A 57 -14.89 -1.14 -10.41
C HIS A 57 -14.59 -1.82 -11.75
N LEU A 58 -13.33 -1.83 -12.10
CA LEU A 58 -12.77 -2.53 -13.25
C LEU A 58 -11.75 -3.56 -12.78
N LYS A 59 -11.89 -4.80 -13.24
CA LYS A 59 -10.93 -5.86 -13.02
C LYS A 59 -10.34 -6.30 -14.36
N TYR A 60 -9.02 -6.24 -14.50
CA TYR A 60 -8.31 -6.70 -15.67
C TYR A 60 -7.46 -7.93 -15.33
N VAL A 61 -7.82 -9.07 -15.89
CA VAL A 61 -7.19 -10.37 -15.57
C VAL A 61 -6.54 -10.96 -16.81
N ASN A 62 -5.28 -11.39 -16.68
CA ASN A 62 -4.54 -12.07 -17.74
C ASN A 62 -4.60 -11.32 -19.08
N GLY A 63 -4.30 -10.03 -19.04
CA GLY A 63 -4.29 -9.17 -20.22
C GLY A 63 -2.92 -9.13 -20.90
N GLU A 64 -2.93 -8.95 -22.23
CA GLU A 64 -1.72 -8.77 -23.02
C GLU A 64 -1.58 -7.35 -23.55
N ASN A 65 -2.68 -6.60 -23.63
CA ASN A 65 -2.74 -5.23 -24.15
C ASN A 65 -3.72 -4.42 -23.32
N VAL A 66 -3.66 -3.10 -23.43
CA VAL A 66 -4.63 -2.20 -22.79
C VAL A 66 -5.55 -1.62 -23.87
N PRO A 67 -6.75 -2.18 -24.09
CA PRO A 67 -7.69 -1.70 -25.10
C PRO A 67 -8.16 -0.27 -24.81
N ASP A 68 -8.42 0.52 -25.86
CA ASP A 68 -8.90 1.90 -25.71
C ASP A 68 -10.26 1.98 -25.01
N ASP A 69 -11.14 1.00 -25.23
CA ASP A 69 -12.42 0.95 -24.51
C ASP A 69 -12.23 0.70 -23.01
N PHE A 70 -11.20 -0.03 -22.62
CA PHE A 70 -10.84 -0.16 -21.21
C PHE A 70 -10.36 1.17 -20.62
N LYS A 71 -9.52 1.91 -21.36
CA LYS A 71 -9.07 3.25 -20.94
C LYS A 71 -10.24 4.24 -20.79
N LYS A 72 -11.20 4.20 -21.71
CA LYS A 72 -12.44 5.00 -21.61
C LYS A 72 -13.27 4.63 -20.38
N ALA A 73 -13.43 3.35 -20.08
CA ALA A 73 -14.15 2.89 -18.88
C ALA A 73 -13.42 3.32 -17.60
N LEU A 74 -12.08 3.30 -17.61
CA LEU A 74 -11.23 3.69 -16.47
C LEU A 74 -11.43 5.15 -16.05
N GLN A 75 -11.77 6.07 -16.97
CA GLN A 75 -12.12 7.47 -16.65
C GLN A 75 -13.31 7.61 -15.69
N HIS A 76 -14.13 6.58 -15.59
CA HIS A 76 -15.34 6.57 -14.77
C HIS A 76 -15.22 5.63 -13.56
N ALA A 77 -14.17 4.84 -13.49
CA ALA A 77 -13.94 3.88 -12.41
C ALA A 77 -13.39 4.56 -11.15
N THR A 78 -13.83 4.10 -10.00
CA THR A 78 -13.27 4.44 -8.68
C THR A 78 -12.34 3.35 -8.17
N ALA A 79 -12.42 2.14 -8.73
CA ALA A 79 -11.56 1.03 -8.35
C ALA A 79 -11.02 0.27 -9.56
N LEU A 80 -9.73 -0.07 -9.49
CA LEU A 80 -9.01 -0.86 -10.48
C LEU A 80 -8.33 -2.06 -9.83
N PHE A 81 -8.52 -3.23 -10.43
CA PHE A 81 -7.78 -4.43 -10.07
C PHE A 81 -7.11 -5.00 -11.33
N VAL A 82 -5.80 -4.94 -11.40
CA VAL A 82 -5.00 -5.55 -12.47
C VAL A 82 -4.33 -6.80 -11.91
N ASP A 83 -4.63 -7.93 -12.51
CA ASP A 83 -4.14 -9.22 -12.06
C ASP A 83 -3.55 -10.02 -13.25
N TRP A 84 -2.26 -10.39 -13.11
CA TRP A 84 -1.56 -11.20 -14.09
C TRP A 84 -1.52 -10.60 -15.51
N HIS A 85 -1.20 -9.32 -15.61
CA HIS A 85 -0.97 -8.70 -16.93
C HIS A 85 0.43 -9.03 -17.44
N SER A 86 0.55 -9.46 -18.70
CA SER A 86 1.77 -10.07 -19.22
C SER A 86 2.72 -9.12 -19.93
N THR A 87 2.30 -7.90 -20.28
CA THR A 87 3.10 -6.99 -21.13
C THR A 87 3.35 -5.61 -20.55
N VAL A 88 2.48 -5.11 -19.67
CA VAL A 88 2.66 -3.75 -19.11
C VAL A 88 3.85 -3.70 -18.16
N THR A 89 4.68 -2.67 -18.31
CA THR A 89 5.87 -2.42 -17.48
C THR A 89 5.66 -1.36 -16.41
N SER A 90 4.56 -0.61 -16.52
CA SER A 90 4.11 0.38 -15.52
C SER A 90 2.59 0.56 -15.57
N LEU A 91 2.00 1.03 -14.47
CA LEU A 91 0.59 1.43 -14.44
C LEU A 91 0.32 2.63 -15.35
N SER A 92 1.34 3.43 -15.63
CA SER A 92 1.25 4.59 -16.53
C SER A 92 0.78 4.21 -17.93
N GLN A 93 1.01 2.97 -18.38
CA GLN A 93 0.58 2.50 -19.71
C GLN A 93 -0.94 2.32 -19.84
N PHE A 94 -1.66 2.25 -18.74
CA PHE A 94 -3.14 2.29 -18.75
C PHE A 94 -3.69 3.71 -19.02
N GLY A 95 -2.81 4.73 -19.04
CA GLY A 95 -3.16 6.13 -19.18
C GLY A 95 -3.53 6.74 -17.82
N ILE A 96 -2.55 7.36 -17.19
CA ILE A 96 -2.71 8.00 -15.87
C ILE A 96 -3.80 9.08 -15.89
N GLU A 97 -3.94 9.79 -17.00
CA GLU A 97 -4.98 10.77 -17.24
C GLU A 97 -6.41 10.21 -17.10
N ASN A 98 -6.56 8.90 -17.28
CA ASN A 98 -7.83 8.21 -17.14
C ASN A 98 -8.13 7.79 -15.69
N MET A 99 -7.19 8.00 -14.75
CA MET A 99 -7.29 7.51 -13.37
C MET A 99 -7.62 8.62 -12.36
N LYS A 100 -8.10 9.77 -12.80
CA LYS A 100 -8.38 10.94 -11.93
C LYS A 100 -9.38 10.63 -10.79
N LYS A 101 -10.31 9.71 -11.01
CA LYS A 101 -11.32 9.30 -10.02
C LYS A 101 -10.97 8.05 -9.26
N LEU A 102 -9.78 7.47 -9.53
CA LEU A 102 -9.39 6.22 -8.94
C LEU A 102 -9.07 6.40 -7.45
N GLU A 103 -9.83 5.74 -6.60
CA GLU A 103 -9.69 5.77 -5.14
C GLU A 103 -9.07 4.48 -4.59
N PHE A 104 -9.25 3.37 -5.32
CA PHE A 104 -8.83 2.05 -4.89
C PHE A 104 -8.10 1.32 -6.02
N CYS A 105 -6.86 0.88 -5.77
CA CYS A 105 -6.06 0.16 -6.76
C CYS A 105 -5.42 -1.10 -6.17
N VAL A 106 -5.54 -2.21 -6.89
CA VAL A 106 -4.88 -3.48 -6.58
C VAL A 106 -4.09 -3.94 -7.79
N LEU A 107 -2.81 -4.22 -7.60
CA LEU A 107 -1.91 -4.75 -8.62
C LEU A 107 -1.37 -6.10 -8.17
N GLY A 108 -1.58 -7.15 -8.95
CA GLY A 108 -1.12 -8.48 -8.59
C GLY A 108 -0.51 -9.26 -9.73
N GLU A 109 0.55 -9.99 -9.43
CA GLU A 109 1.21 -10.95 -10.34
C GLU A 109 1.55 -10.39 -11.74
N CYS A 110 1.62 -9.06 -11.91
CA CYS A 110 2.03 -8.40 -13.15
C CYS A 110 3.56 -8.36 -13.21
N ASN A 111 4.15 -9.48 -13.63
CA ASN A 111 5.59 -9.72 -13.49
C ASN A 111 6.49 -8.84 -14.37
N GLU A 112 5.94 -8.18 -15.39
CA GLU A 112 6.67 -7.25 -16.25
C GLU A 112 6.73 -5.84 -15.67
N ILE A 113 5.91 -5.52 -14.67
CA ILE A 113 5.92 -4.20 -14.03
C ILE A 113 7.20 -4.04 -13.19
N GLN A 114 8.04 -3.11 -13.60
CA GLN A 114 9.29 -2.75 -12.93
C GLN A 114 9.13 -1.55 -11.99
N THR A 115 8.22 -0.64 -12.34
CA THR A 115 7.83 0.48 -11.51
C THR A 115 6.31 0.67 -11.59
N VAL A 116 5.70 1.08 -10.49
CA VAL A 116 4.24 1.31 -10.50
C VAL A 116 3.93 2.52 -11.36
N ILE A 117 4.63 3.62 -11.13
CA ILE A 117 4.48 4.87 -11.88
C ILE A 117 5.80 5.26 -12.52
N ASP A 118 5.79 5.52 -13.82
CA ASP A 118 6.91 6.14 -14.52
C ASP A 118 6.59 7.63 -14.79
N GLY A 119 7.20 8.51 -14.01
CA GLY A 119 7.02 9.95 -14.12
C GLY A 119 7.52 10.53 -15.44
N ALA A 120 8.49 9.89 -16.11
CA ALA A 120 8.95 10.30 -17.41
C ALA A 120 7.87 10.10 -18.48
N GLU A 121 7.12 8.97 -18.45
CA GLU A 121 6.00 8.75 -19.37
C GLU A 121 4.90 9.80 -19.23
N ILE A 122 4.74 10.37 -18.03
CA ILE A 122 3.76 11.42 -17.75
C ILE A 122 4.22 12.76 -18.32
N CYS A 123 5.49 13.13 -18.12
CA CYS A 123 6.03 14.40 -18.55
C CYS A 123 6.16 14.51 -20.08
N TYR A 124 6.50 13.42 -20.79
CA TYR A 124 6.65 13.43 -22.25
C TYR A 124 5.35 13.54 -23.04
N ARG A 125 4.19 13.23 -22.42
CA ARG A 125 2.88 13.36 -23.10
C ARG A 125 2.33 14.78 -23.10
N GLY A 126 2.98 15.70 -22.40
CA GLY A 126 2.55 17.10 -22.25
C GLY A 126 3.04 18.04 -23.33
N ASP A 127 2.90 17.73 -24.65
CA ASP A 127 3.17 18.69 -25.75
C ASP A 127 2.18 19.88 -25.76
N ASN A 128 1.17 19.88 -24.93
CA ASN A 128 0.28 21.01 -24.69
C ASN A 128 0.58 21.63 -23.32
N LYS A 129 0.88 22.92 -23.32
CA LYS A 129 1.23 23.80 -22.19
C LYS A 129 0.21 23.88 -21.04
N ASP A 130 -0.77 23.00 -20.97
CA ASP A 130 -1.84 22.98 -19.98
C ASP A 130 -1.73 21.80 -18.99
N VAL A 131 -0.50 21.33 -18.67
CA VAL A 131 -0.27 20.49 -17.49
C VAL A 131 -0.33 21.39 -16.25
N ASN A 132 -1.36 22.24 -16.19
CA ASN A 132 -1.67 23.07 -15.05
C ASN A 132 -2.22 22.19 -13.93
N GLY A 133 -1.33 21.71 -13.05
CA GLY A 133 -1.71 21.33 -11.70
C GLY A 133 -2.55 20.05 -11.51
N GLU A 134 -2.67 19.18 -12.52
CA GLU A 134 -3.42 17.93 -12.33
C GLU A 134 -2.59 16.91 -11.56
N SER A 135 -3.05 16.57 -10.37
CA SER A 135 -2.37 15.63 -9.51
C SER A 135 -2.49 14.20 -10.06
N VAL A 136 -1.36 13.52 -10.20
CA VAL A 136 -1.32 12.12 -10.66
C VAL A 136 -1.78 11.21 -9.53
N LEU A 137 -2.86 10.44 -9.77
CA LEU A 137 -3.49 9.58 -8.77
C LEU A 137 -3.84 10.33 -7.46
N GLY A 138 -4.19 11.61 -7.55
CA GLY A 138 -4.47 12.46 -6.39
C GLY A 138 -5.67 12.00 -5.56
N SER A 139 -6.63 11.28 -6.17
CA SER A 139 -7.79 10.71 -5.47
C SER A 139 -7.51 9.33 -4.84
N LEU A 140 -6.36 8.69 -5.18
CA LEU A 140 -6.08 7.32 -4.74
C LEU A 140 -5.89 7.26 -3.23
N SER A 141 -6.75 6.53 -2.55
CA SER A 141 -6.73 6.38 -1.09
C SER A 141 -6.16 5.04 -0.63
N TYR A 142 -6.21 4.03 -1.48
CA TYR A 142 -5.76 2.68 -1.19
C TYR A 142 -4.96 2.10 -2.35
N LEU A 143 -3.74 1.62 -2.07
CA LEU A 143 -2.89 0.90 -3.02
C LEU A 143 -2.39 -0.40 -2.40
N CYS A 144 -2.74 -1.52 -3.03
CA CYS A 144 -2.25 -2.83 -2.66
C CYS A 144 -1.51 -3.47 -3.83
N ILE A 145 -0.30 -3.95 -3.58
CA ILE A 145 0.58 -4.57 -4.58
C ILE A 145 1.02 -5.92 -4.04
N TYR A 146 0.84 -6.99 -4.82
CA TYR A 146 1.20 -8.33 -4.37
C TYR A 146 1.81 -9.20 -5.47
N TYR A 147 2.80 -10.01 -5.09
CA TYR A 147 3.49 -10.99 -5.94
C TYR A 147 4.05 -10.39 -7.25
N MET A 148 4.73 -9.25 -7.15
CA MET A 148 5.32 -8.54 -8.28
C MET A 148 6.80 -8.89 -8.43
N LYS A 149 7.15 -9.85 -9.30
CA LYS A 149 8.50 -10.41 -9.38
C LYS A 149 9.57 -9.41 -9.84
N SER A 150 9.22 -8.47 -10.71
CA SER A 150 10.17 -7.52 -11.30
C SER A 150 10.09 -6.11 -10.71
N LEU A 151 9.15 -5.86 -9.80
CA LEU A 151 8.95 -4.54 -9.22
C LEU A 151 10.17 -4.11 -8.41
N SER A 152 10.83 -3.04 -8.84
CA SER A 152 12.03 -2.49 -8.21
C SER A 152 11.78 -1.19 -7.43
N SER A 153 10.73 -0.43 -7.80
CA SER A 153 10.36 0.84 -7.18
C SER A 153 8.87 1.15 -7.33
N ILE A 154 8.34 1.96 -6.44
CA ILE A 154 6.96 2.47 -6.55
C ILE A 154 6.90 3.60 -7.58
N TRP A 155 7.88 4.47 -7.58
CA TRP A 155 7.95 5.63 -8.48
C TRP A 155 9.33 5.75 -9.11
N LYS A 156 9.38 6.03 -10.40
CA LYS A 156 10.60 6.31 -11.14
C LYS A 156 10.44 7.63 -11.90
N GLY A 157 11.54 8.40 -12.00
CA GLY A 157 11.53 9.69 -12.72
C GLY A 157 10.99 10.85 -11.89
N PRO A 158 10.67 11.97 -12.54
CA PRO A 158 10.21 13.19 -11.86
C PRO A 158 8.87 12.96 -11.15
N ILE A 159 8.72 13.58 -9.99
CA ILE A 159 7.49 13.54 -9.18
C ILE A 159 6.84 14.91 -9.27
N LEU A 160 5.59 14.92 -9.74
CA LEU A 160 4.77 16.12 -9.76
C LEU A 160 4.20 16.40 -8.37
N THR A 161 3.86 17.66 -8.12
CA THR A 161 3.17 18.06 -6.89
C THR A 161 1.83 17.32 -6.76
N ASP A 162 1.44 17.03 -5.52
CA ASP A 162 0.17 16.37 -5.17
C ASP A 162 -0.03 14.95 -5.71
N CYS A 163 1.02 14.31 -6.26
CA CYS A 163 0.97 12.90 -6.62
C CYS A 163 0.70 12.04 -5.37
N LEU A 164 -0.30 11.14 -5.47
CA LEU A 164 -0.71 10.26 -4.37
C LEU A 164 -1.09 10.99 -3.07
N SER A 165 -1.48 12.26 -3.17
CA SER A 165 -1.73 13.13 -2.00
C SER A 165 -2.88 12.66 -1.10
N SER A 166 -3.82 11.87 -1.63
CA SER A 166 -4.93 11.28 -0.87
C SER A 166 -4.65 9.88 -0.34
N LEU A 167 -3.44 9.31 -0.59
CA LEU A 167 -3.13 7.94 -0.22
C LEU A 167 -3.13 7.75 1.29
N LYS A 168 -4.03 6.89 1.78
CA LYS A 168 -4.21 6.56 3.20
C LYS A 168 -3.61 5.22 3.59
N SER A 169 -3.63 4.26 2.68
CA SER A 169 -3.11 2.92 2.94
C SER A 169 -2.27 2.41 1.77
N LEU A 170 -1.05 1.96 2.08
CA LEU A 170 -0.14 1.30 1.15
C LEU A 170 0.20 -0.08 1.69
N ALA A 171 -0.09 -1.11 0.90
CA ALA A 171 0.23 -2.50 1.23
C ALA A 171 1.07 -3.13 0.12
N LEU A 172 2.21 -3.70 0.48
CA LEU A 172 3.17 -4.35 -0.41
C LEU A 172 3.42 -5.77 0.09
N HIS A 173 3.14 -6.77 -0.76
CA HIS A 173 3.30 -8.18 -0.40
C HIS A 173 4.12 -8.92 -1.46
N THR A 174 5.16 -9.62 -1.03
CA THR A 174 5.98 -10.50 -1.88
C THR A 174 6.47 -9.80 -3.15
N CYS A 175 7.24 -8.73 -2.96
CA CYS A 175 7.91 -7.99 -4.03
C CYS A 175 9.44 -8.19 -3.92
N PRO A 176 9.99 -9.31 -4.42
CA PRO A 176 11.36 -9.73 -4.11
C PRO A 176 12.45 -8.85 -4.73
N GLN A 177 12.13 -8.03 -5.71
CA GLN A 177 13.07 -7.10 -6.34
C GLN A 177 12.95 -5.67 -5.83
N LEU A 178 11.93 -5.38 -5.00
CA LEU A 178 11.70 -4.03 -4.49
C LEU A 178 12.83 -3.61 -3.55
N VAL A 179 13.48 -2.51 -3.88
CA VAL A 179 14.63 -1.98 -3.12
C VAL A 179 14.26 -0.71 -2.37
N ILE A 180 13.40 0.11 -2.99
CA ILE A 180 13.04 1.44 -2.50
C ILE A 180 11.53 1.58 -2.52
N ILE A 181 10.95 1.99 -1.40
CA ILE A 181 9.53 2.35 -1.32
C ILE A 181 9.37 3.85 -1.54
N PHE A 182 10.11 4.66 -0.77
CA PHE A 182 10.01 6.10 -0.80
C PHE A 182 11.35 6.75 -1.14
N ASN A 183 11.33 7.64 -2.11
CA ASN A 183 12.34 8.70 -2.23
C ASN A 183 11.84 9.96 -1.50
N LEU A 184 12.70 10.96 -1.35
CA LEU A 184 12.39 12.18 -0.60
C LEU A 184 11.22 12.97 -1.23
N ASP A 185 11.17 13.05 -2.56
CA ASP A 185 10.13 13.80 -3.27
C ASP A 185 8.75 13.15 -3.08
N LEU A 186 8.70 11.81 -3.14
CA LEU A 186 7.46 11.07 -2.89
C LEU A 186 6.98 11.24 -1.44
N LEU A 187 7.91 11.21 -0.46
CA LEU A 187 7.59 11.44 0.94
C LEU A 187 6.92 12.79 1.19
N GLN A 188 7.28 13.81 0.43
CA GLN A 188 6.70 15.14 0.58
C GLN A 188 5.22 15.21 0.18
N ASN A 189 4.78 14.30 -0.70
CA ASN A 189 3.41 14.24 -1.17
C ASN A 189 2.50 13.36 -0.29
N LEU A 190 3.05 12.40 0.44
CA LEU A 190 2.29 11.41 1.21
C LEU A 190 1.81 11.93 2.58
N ASN A 191 1.16 13.10 2.58
CA ASN A 191 0.73 13.76 3.81
C ASN A 191 -0.50 13.12 4.47
N THR A 192 -1.22 12.25 3.76
CA THR A 192 -2.44 11.58 4.22
C THR A 192 -2.24 10.12 4.57
N LEU A 193 -1.04 9.55 4.36
CA LEU A 193 -0.78 8.15 4.64
C LEU A 193 -0.96 7.83 6.13
N GLU A 194 -1.86 6.90 6.43
CA GLU A 194 -2.21 6.48 7.79
C GLU A 194 -1.70 5.07 8.11
N GLU A 195 -1.50 4.24 7.08
CA GLU A 195 -1.11 2.84 7.23
C GLU A 195 -0.11 2.40 6.18
N LEU A 196 0.96 1.75 6.63
CA LEU A 196 1.96 1.12 5.79
C LEU A 196 2.13 -0.35 6.19
N VAL A 197 1.91 -1.25 5.23
CA VAL A 197 2.14 -2.68 5.38
C VAL A 197 3.16 -3.12 4.34
N VAL A 198 4.25 -3.73 4.78
CA VAL A 198 5.28 -4.29 3.88
C VAL A 198 5.62 -5.70 4.35
N GLU A 199 5.42 -6.66 3.48
CA GLU A 199 5.60 -8.07 3.80
C GLU A 199 6.36 -8.79 2.69
N ASP A 200 7.34 -9.61 3.08
CA ASP A 200 8.14 -10.44 2.16
C ASP A 200 8.75 -9.63 1.00
N CYS A 201 9.42 -8.54 1.38
CA CYS A 201 10.20 -7.69 0.47
C CYS A 201 11.68 -7.72 0.86
N PRO A 202 12.39 -8.83 0.58
CA PRO A 202 13.67 -9.17 1.21
C PRO A 202 14.86 -8.29 0.78
N LYS A 203 14.73 -7.48 -0.27
CA LYS A 203 15.80 -6.59 -0.74
C LYS A 203 15.77 -5.20 -0.10
N ILE A 204 14.70 -4.83 0.58
CA ILE A 204 14.58 -3.52 1.21
C ILE A 204 15.53 -3.43 2.39
N ILE A 205 16.43 -2.44 2.33
CA ILE A 205 17.38 -2.12 3.39
C ILE A 205 16.85 -1.01 4.30
N SER A 206 16.09 -0.08 3.70
CA SER A 206 15.37 1.00 4.37
C SER A 206 14.11 1.37 3.60
N LEU A 207 13.07 1.85 4.28
CA LEU A 207 11.84 2.31 3.63
C LEU A 207 12.07 3.58 2.83
N VAL A 208 13.01 4.43 3.29
CA VAL A 208 13.35 5.72 2.68
C VAL A 208 14.75 5.67 2.12
N ASN A 209 14.91 6.11 0.88
CA ASN A 209 16.22 6.29 0.27
C ASN A 209 16.60 7.78 0.25
N ARG A 210 17.80 8.08 0.74
CA ARG A 210 18.36 9.44 0.70
C ARG A 210 18.67 9.94 -0.72
N GLY A 211 18.86 9.04 -1.70
CA GLY A 211 19.26 9.41 -3.06
C GLY A 211 20.62 10.12 -3.09
N VAL A 212 20.81 10.94 -4.12
CA VAL A 212 22.04 11.74 -4.35
C VAL A 212 22.14 12.96 -3.39
N HIS A 213 21.15 13.18 -2.54
CA HIS A 213 21.11 14.29 -1.58
C HIS A 213 21.88 13.99 -0.28
N GLU A 214 23.09 13.42 -0.41
CA GLU A 214 23.95 13.09 0.74
C GLU A 214 24.30 14.31 1.60
N ASN A 215 24.18 15.52 1.06
CA ASN A 215 24.58 16.78 1.71
C ASN A 215 23.39 17.61 2.25
N LEU A 216 22.20 17.05 2.41
CA LEU A 216 21.17 17.77 3.15
C LEU A 216 21.66 17.94 4.60
N PRO A 217 21.75 19.19 5.10
CA PRO A 217 22.16 19.43 6.48
C PRO A 217 21.20 18.65 7.40
N SER A 218 21.77 17.99 8.42
CA SER A 218 21.06 17.24 9.48
C SER A 218 20.03 18.09 10.24
N ALA A 219 19.82 19.31 9.85
CA ALA A 219 18.94 20.31 10.46
C ALA A 219 17.52 20.36 9.87
N ASN A 220 17.14 19.45 9.00
CA ASN A 220 15.75 19.40 8.57
C ASN A 220 14.89 18.79 9.68
N PHE A 221 14.42 19.64 10.59
CA PHE A 221 13.45 19.33 11.65
C PHE A 221 12.06 18.94 11.11
N LYS A 222 11.90 18.81 9.81
CA LYS A 222 10.63 18.47 9.17
C LYS A 222 10.29 16.99 9.41
N TRP A 223 9.09 16.77 9.89
CA TRP A 223 8.49 15.44 9.96
C TRP A 223 7.82 15.08 8.64
N TYR A 224 8.07 13.88 8.15
CA TYR A 224 7.39 13.29 7.00
C TYR A 224 6.31 12.31 7.47
N LEU A 225 5.37 11.97 6.59
CA LEU A 225 4.25 11.08 6.87
C LEU A 225 3.47 11.50 8.13
N PRO A 226 2.96 12.74 8.18
CA PRO A 226 2.44 13.34 9.42
C PRO A 226 1.17 12.68 9.97
N ARG A 227 0.51 11.82 9.17
CA ARG A 227 -0.69 11.09 9.57
C ARG A 227 -0.46 9.59 9.74
N LEU A 228 0.77 9.10 9.55
CA LEU A 228 1.07 7.69 9.67
C LEU A 228 0.91 7.22 11.12
N LYS A 229 -0.05 6.31 11.33
CA LYS A 229 -0.44 5.76 12.63
C LYS A 229 0.02 4.32 12.79
N ARG A 230 0.16 3.59 11.68
CA ARG A 230 0.38 2.16 11.68
C ARG A 230 1.49 1.76 10.72
N ILE A 231 2.47 1.00 11.23
CA ILE A 231 3.54 0.38 10.43
C ILE A 231 3.57 -1.12 10.73
N SER A 232 3.55 -1.94 9.68
CA SER A 232 3.71 -3.38 9.76
C SER A 232 4.79 -3.83 8.79
N LEU A 233 5.90 -4.36 9.31
CA LEU A 233 7.07 -4.78 8.54
C LEU A 233 7.38 -6.24 8.86
N HIS A 234 7.09 -7.13 7.92
CA HIS A 234 7.22 -8.56 8.12
C HIS A 234 8.11 -9.21 7.07
N TYR A 235 8.92 -10.17 7.47
CA TYR A 235 9.81 -10.94 6.59
C TYR A 235 10.71 -10.06 5.72
N MET A 236 11.36 -9.07 6.37
CA MET A 236 12.30 -8.16 5.73
C MET A 236 13.72 -8.36 6.30
N PRO A 237 14.42 -9.44 5.94
CA PRO A 237 15.66 -9.85 6.58
C PRO A 237 16.81 -8.85 6.40
N LYS A 238 16.79 -8.03 5.36
CA LYS A 238 17.83 -7.02 5.09
C LYS A 238 17.48 -5.63 5.59
N LEU A 239 16.34 -5.42 6.22
CA LEU A 239 15.96 -4.12 6.76
C LEU A 239 16.91 -3.73 7.90
N VAL A 240 17.70 -2.68 7.70
CA VAL A 240 18.66 -2.16 8.69
C VAL A 240 18.16 -0.90 9.37
N SER A 241 17.41 -0.07 8.61
CA SER A 241 16.86 1.19 9.09
C SER A 241 15.43 1.39 8.57
N ILE A 242 14.60 2.07 9.35
CA ILE A 242 13.25 2.41 8.89
C ILE A 242 13.30 3.69 8.04
N SER A 243 13.96 4.73 8.50
CA SER A 243 13.87 6.08 7.93
C SER A 243 15.17 6.62 7.34
N SER A 244 16.29 5.92 7.51
CA SER A 244 17.63 6.37 7.06
C SER A 244 18.01 7.79 7.55
N GLY A 245 17.60 8.17 8.75
CA GLY A 245 17.91 9.45 9.38
C GLY A 245 16.87 10.54 9.11
N PHE A 246 15.78 10.25 8.43
CA PHE A 246 14.66 11.18 8.30
C PHE A 246 13.68 11.04 9.47
N ARG A 247 13.09 12.14 9.91
CA ARG A 247 12.02 12.11 10.90
C ARG A 247 10.70 11.74 10.22
N ILE A 248 10.13 10.61 10.60
CA ILE A 248 8.87 10.11 10.04
C ILE A 248 7.85 9.77 11.13
N ALA A 249 6.58 9.75 10.75
CA ALA A 249 5.48 9.25 11.57
C ALA A 249 5.37 9.90 12.97
N PRO A 250 5.18 11.23 13.06
CA PRO A 250 5.07 11.93 14.36
C PRO A 250 3.88 11.47 15.20
N LYS A 251 2.90 10.80 14.60
CA LYS A 251 1.67 10.31 15.25
C LYS A 251 1.54 8.78 15.21
N LEU A 252 2.68 8.08 15.25
CA LEU A 252 2.69 6.62 15.20
C LEU A 252 2.02 6.04 16.46
N GLU A 253 0.98 5.23 16.26
CA GLU A 253 0.21 4.62 17.36
C GLU A 253 0.59 3.17 17.59
N TRP A 254 0.92 2.42 16.54
CA TRP A 254 1.42 1.07 16.69
C TRP A 254 2.34 0.63 15.54
N MET A 255 3.19 -0.32 15.85
CA MET A 255 4.09 -0.96 14.91
C MET A 255 4.19 -2.46 15.16
N SER A 256 4.38 -3.22 14.08
CA SER A 256 4.56 -4.66 14.10
C SER A 256 5.79 -5.05 13.30
N PHE A 257 6.65 -5.89 13.89
CA PHE A 257 7.86 -6.41 13.27
C PHE A 257 7.94 -7.92 13.41
N TYR A 258 8.22 -8.62 12.32
CA TYR A 258 8.48 -10.04 12.35
C TYR A 258 9.45 -10.44 11.25
N GLY A 259 10.48 -11.23 11.58
CA GLY A 259 11.47 -11.65 10.60
C GLY A 259 12.36 -10.52 10.06
N CYS A 260 12.54 -9.43 10.82
CA CYS A 260 13.37 -8.26 10.48
C CYS A 260 14.72 -8.31 11.20
N TRP A 261 15.46 -9.40 11.04
CA TRP A 261 16.63 -9.74 11.84
C TRP A 261 17.79 -8.76 11.72
N SER A 262 17.89 -7.99 10.64
CA SER A 262 18.95 -6.99 10.46
C SER A 262 18.64 -5.65 11.13
N LEU A 263 17.40 -5.41 11.55
CA LEU A 263 17.03 -4.21 12.29
C LEU A 263 17.46 -4.35 13.76
N LYS A 264 18.65 -3.84 14.07
CA LYS A 264 19.27 -3.92 15.40
C LYS A 264 19.07 -2.68 16.26
N THR A 265 18.71 -1.57 15.62
CA THR A 265 18.53 -0.28 16.28
C THR A 265 17.24 0.37 15.84
N LEU A 266 16.55 1.00 16.77
CA LEU A 266 15.39 1.84 16.50
C LEU A 266 15.67 3.26 16.98
N PRO A 267 15.93 4.20 16.07
CA PRO A 267 16.17 5.59 16.44
C PRO A 267 14.84 6.27 16.81
N ILE A 268 14.64 6.51 18.09
CA ILE A 268 13.38 7.05 18.64
C ILE A 268 13.16 8.54 18.38
N ASP A 269 14.15 9.22 17.91
CA ASP A 269 14.10 10.62 17.47
C ASP A 269 13.78 10.76 15.96
N GLU A 270 13.98 9.68 15.19
CA GLU A 270 13.55 9.60 13.80
C GLU A 270 12.11 9.11 13.66
N ILE A 271 11.66 8.27 14.60
CA ILE A 271 10.30 7.74 14.66
C ILE A 271 9.71 8.15 16.00
N SER A 272 8.66 8.96 15.98
CA SER A 272 8.04 9.40 17.23
C SER A 272 7.45 8.22 17.99
N VAL A 273 7.87 8.08 19.24
CA VAL A 273 7.34 7.08 20.18
C VAL A 273 6.33 7.67 21.19
N ASN A 274 6.07 9.00 21.12
CA ASN A 274 5.24 9.69 22.10
C ASN A 274 3.77 9.21 22.10
N ASP A 275 3.24 8.93 20.92
CA ASP A 275 1.86 8.45 20.75
C ASP A 275 1.80 6.91 20.62
N LEU A 276 2.94 6.22 20.73
CA LEU A 276 3.03 4.79 20.54
C LEU A 276 2.33 4.04 21.67
N LYS A 277 1.41 3.17 21.30
CA LYS A 277 0.50 2.47 22.21
C LYS A 277 0.73 0.97 22.20
N LEU A 278 1.32 0.44 21.12
CA LEU A 278 1.45 -0.99 20.91
C LEU A 278 2.65 -1.27 20.00
N VAL A 279 3.50 -2.17 20.43
CA VAL A 279 4.56 -2.79 19.64
C VAL A 279 4.33 -4.29 19.61
N ILE A 280 4.29 -4.88 18.41
CA ILE A 280 4.10 -6.31 18.21
C ILE A 280 5.37 -6.87 17.56
N GLY A 281 5.91 -7.97 18.04
CA GLY A 281 7.12 -8.53 17.44
C GLY A 281 7.58 -9.84 18.03
N ASP A 282 8.70 -10.32 17.51
CA ASP A 282 9.43 -11.45 18.05
C ASP A 282 10.12 -11.06 19.36
N ALA A 283 9.99 -11.91 20.39
CA ALA A 283 10.54 -11.61 21.72
C ALA A 283 12.08 -11.54 21.73
N ASP A 284 12.73 -12.44 20.98
CA ASP A 284 14.19 -12.46 20.91
C ASP A 284 14.72 -11.24 20.16
N TRP A 285 14.04 -10.86 19.08
CA TRP A 285 14.35 -9.63 18.35
C TRP A 285 14.17 -8.39 19.22
N TRP A 286 13.08 -8.27 19.97
CA TRP A 286 12.83 -7.15 20.88
C TRP A 286 13.90 -7.02 21.95
N SER A 287 14.29 -8.15 22.58
CA SER A 287 15.31 -8.20 23.61
C SER A 287 16.70 -7.77 23.10
N ALA A 288 16.97 -8.02 21.80
CA ALA A 288 18.23 -7.65 21.15
C ALA A 288 18.23 -6.22 20.56
N LEU A 289 17.05 -5.58 20.45
CA LEU A 289 16.91 -4.28 19.84
C LEU A 289 17.49 -3.18 20.72
N LYS A 290 18.33 -2.32 20.15
CA LYS A 290 18.87 -1.14 20.82
C LYS A 290 18.05 0.08 20.46
N LEU A 291 17.48 0.73 21.46
CA LEU A 291 16.85 2.05 21.29
C LEU A 291 17.94 3.12 21.32
N THR A 292 18.05 3.90 20.27
CA THR A 292 19.08 4.93 20.14
C THR A 292 18.45 6.31 20.02
N THR A 293 19.15 7.32 20.59
CA THR A 293 18.80 8.73 20.39
C THR A 293 19.98 9.41 19.67
N SER A 294 19.70 10.20 18.65
CA SER A 294 20.74 10.95 17.92
C SER A 294 21.33 12.08 18.76
N ASN A 295 20.63 12.53 19.81
CA ASN A 295 21.06 13.59 20.71
C ASN A 295 21.11 13.08 22.15
N SER A 296 22.28 13.14 22.76
CA SER A 296 22.60 12.67 24.12
C SER A 296 21.94 13.48 25.26
N GLY A 297 20.91 14.27 25.04
CA GLY A 297 20.31 15.17 26.01
C GLY A 297 18.84 14.91 26.37
N PHE A 298 18.19 13.90 25.84
CA PHE A 298 16.78 13.62 26.15
C PHE A 298 16.64 12.55 27.23
N SER A 299 15.70 12.79 28.13
CA SER A 299 15.24 11.87 29.20
C SER A 299 15.00 10.48 28.67
N GLN A 300 15.25 9.46 29.49
CA GLN A 300 15.03 8.06 29.14
C GLN A 300 13.68 7.86 28.45
N PRO A 301 13.67 7.06 27.35
CA PRO A 301 12.41 6.79 26.65
C PRO A 301 11.44 6.12 27.63
N HIS A 302 10.17 6.46 27.49
CA HIS A 302 9.08 5.75 28.15
C HIS A 302 9.34 4.24 28.06
N ASN A 303 9.04 3.53 29.14
CA ASN A 303 9.23 2.09 29.20
C ASN A 303 8.42 1.39 28.09
N LEU A 304 9.02 1.25 26.90
CA LEU A 304 8.39 0.64 25.72
C LEU A 304 8.09 -0.84 25.95
N ASP A 305 8.73 -1.49 26.93
CA ASP A 305 8.46 -2.88 27.30
C ASP A 305 7.01 -3.06 27.80
N SER A 306 6.43 -2.02 28.39
CA SER A 306 5.04 -2.07 28.86
C SER A 306 4.00 -2.12 27.74
N ILE A 307 4.34 -1.73 26.52
CA ILE A 307 3.47 -1.74 25.35
C ILE A 307 3.88 -2.81 24.32
N PHE A 308 4.89 -3.62 24.64
CA PHE A 308 5.34 -4.71 23.78
C PHE A 308 4.51 -5.97 23.99
N VAL A 309 4.07 -6.57 22.89
CA VAL A 309 3.32 -7.84 22.87
C VAL A 309 4.06 -8.83 21.95
N PRO A 310 4.56 -9.94 22.51
CA PRO A 310 5.28 -10.92 21.72
C PRO A 310 4.35 -11.75 20.83
N ILE A 311 4.84 -12.09 19.64
CA ILE A 311 4.20 -13.01 18.71
C ILE A 311 4.58 -14.45 19.08
N GLN A 312 3.63 -15.37 19.00
CA GLN A 312 3.85 -16.80 19.21
C GLN A 312 4.24 -17.49 17.90
N THR A 313 5.35 -18.19 17.86
CA THR A 313 5.88 -18.83 16.64
C THR A 313 4.99 -19.94 16.05
N ASN A 314 4.06 -20.49 16.84
CA ASN A 314 3.24 -21.66 16.46
C ASN A 314 1.90 -21.29 15.83
N ARG A 315 1.61 -20.01 15.65
CA ARG A 315 0.33 -19.51 15.15
C ARG A 315 0.54 -18.65 13.90
N ASP A 316 -0.49 -18.59 13.09
CA ASP A 316 -0.52 -17.70 11.93
C ASP A 316 -0.31 -16.23 12.35
N LEU A 317 0.72 -15.60 11.80
CA LEU A 317 1.14 -14.23 12.14
C LEU A 317 0.01 -13.22 11.97
N THR A 318 -0.70 -13.31 10.85
CA THR A 318 -1.73 -12.35 10.48
C THR A 318 -2.90 -12.40 11.44
N ILE A 319 -3.31 -13.62 11.82
CA ILE A 319 -4.40 -13.84 12.80
C ILE A 319 -3.97 -13.26 14.14
N GLN A 320 -2.74 -13.54 14.60
CA GLN A 320 -2.26 -13.04 15.88
C GLN A 320 -2.23 -11.52 15.93
N VAL A 321 -1.65 -10.87 14.90
CA VAL A 321 -1.59 -9.40 14.83
C VAL A 321 -3.01 -8.81 14.87
N ALA A 322 -3.95 -9.40 14.13
CA ALA A 322 -5.34 -8.95 14.12
C ALA A 322 -6.02 -9.10 15.50
N GLU A 323 -5.83 -10.24 16.16
CA GLU A 323 -6.37 -10.51 17.50
C GLU A 323 -5.80 -9.51 18.51
N ILE A 324 -4.48 -9.31 18.55
CA ILE A 324 -3.80 -8.39 19.46
C ILE A 324 -4.31 -6.95 19.26
N VAL A 325 -4.39 -6.49 18.02
CA VAL A 325 -4.88 -5.13 17.71
C VAL A 325 -6.34 -4.97 18.11
N THR A 326 -7.16 -5.99 17.90
CA THR A 326 -8.59 -5.96 18.26
C THR A 326 -8.78 -5.91 19.78
N GLN A 327 -8.06 -6.76 20.52
CA GLN A 327 -8.07 -6.77 21.99
C GLN A 327 -7.60 -5.44 22.57
N HIS A 328 -6.53 -4.89 22.02
CA HIS A 328 -6.00 -3.59 22.46
C HIS A 328 -6.98 -2.44 22.21
N LYS A 329 -7.75 -2.48 21.13
CA LYS A 329 -8.81 -1.49 20.85
C LYS A 329 -9.98 -1.65 21.84
N ALA A 330 -10.43 -2.86 22.13
CA ALA A 330 -11.52 -3.14 23.05
C ALA A 330 -11.20 -2.62 24.47
N LEU A 331 -10.02 -2.94 25.00
CA LEU A 331 -9.57 -2.46 26.32
C LEU A 331 -9.57 -0.94 26.49
N ARG A 332 -9.41 -0.19 25.37
CA ARG A 332 -9.40 1.29 25.39
C ARG A 332 -10.79 1.91 25.19
N GLN A 333 -11.74 1.19 24.62
CA GLN A 333 -13.13 1.65 24.50
C GLN A 333 -13.85 1.58 25.83
N ASP A 334 -13.57 0.61 26.67
CA ASP A 334 -14.14 0.47 28.02
C ASP A 334 -13.71 1.59 28.98
N THR A 335 -12.67 2.35 28.64
CA THR A 335 -12.17 3.49 29.45
C THR A 335 -12.70 4.85 29.01
N LYS A 336 -13.55 4.96 27.96
CA LYS A 336 -14.16 6.21 27.50
C LYS A 336 -15.67 6.18 27.68
N PRO A 337 -16.30 7.29 28.15
CA PRO A 337 -17.75 7.40 28.14
C PRO A 337 -18.30 7.33 26.71
N PRO A 338 -19.54 6.87 26.48
CA PRO A 338 -20.08 6.59 25.16
C PRO A 338 -20.17 7.88 24.33
N GLN A 339 -19.38 7.97 23.29
CA GLN A 339 -19.51 8.96 22.21
C GLN A 339 -20.12 8.29 20.99
N GLN A 340 -20.97 9.04 20.28
CA GLN A 340 -21.80 8.65 19.16
C GLN A 340 -21.02 7.93 18.02
N PRO A 341 -21.70 7.08 17.21
CA PRO A 341 -21.08 6.23 16.22
C PRO A 341 -20.56 7.06 15.03
N GLY A 342 -19.26 7.28 15.01
CA GLY A 342 -18.54 7.81 13.84
C GLY A 342 -17.63 6.74 13.28
N CYS A 343 -17.79 6.45 12.00
CA CYS A 343 -17.00 5.63 11.10
C CYS A 343 -15.97 4.68 11.73
N SER A 344 -16.31 3.43 11.81
CA SER A 344 -15.41 2.34 12.19
C SER A 344 -14.30 2.17 11.16
N PHE A 345 -13.09 2.54 11.52
CA PHE A 345 -11.89 2.15 10.79
C PHE A 345 -11.65 0.66 11.01
N ILE A 346 -11.74 -0.10 9.94
CA ILE A 346 -11.50 -1.54 9.94
C ILE A 346 -10.00 -1.77 9.90
N SER A 347 -9.47 -2.50 10.88
CA SER A 347 -8.09 -2.93 10.95
C SER A 347 -7.83 -3.97 9.85
N PHE A 348 -6.73 -3.81 9.12
CA PHE A 348 -6.32 -4.74 8.08
C PHE A 348 -5.61 -5.94 8.71
N SER A 349 -6.23 -7.10 8.66
CA SER A 349 -5.60 -8.39 8.93
C SER A 349 -5.60 -9.19 7.64
N PHE A 350 -4.42 -9.55 7.15
CA PHE A 350 -4.29 -10.41 5.98
C PHE A 350 -4.27 -11.87 6.40
N ASN A 351 -5.20 -12.67 5.89
CA ASN A 351 -5.29 -14.07 6.22
C ASN A 351 -4.65 -14.94 5.12
N PHE A 352 -3.47 -15.51 5.40
CA PHE A 352 -2.75 -16.41 4.50
C PHE A 352 -3.27 -17.87 4.51
N LYS A 353 -4.42 -18.14 5.16
CA LYS A 353 -4.85 -19.52 5.47
C LYS A 353 -5.28 -20.38 4.28
N ASP A 354 -5.53 -19.83 3.09
CA ASP A 354 -6.00 -20.65 1.96
C ASP A 354 -4.88 -21.21 1.08
N ARG A 355 -3.84 -21.79 1.70
CA ARG A 355 -3.08 -22.89 1.06
C ARG A 355 -3.82 -24.22 1.19
N LYS A 356 -5.13 -24.26 1.03
CA LYS A 356 -5.81 -25.53 0.80
C LYS A 356 -5.62 -25.92 -0.66
N ILE A 357 -4.70 -26.86 -0.86
CA ILE A 357 -4.63 -27.69 -2.05
C ILE A 357 -5.94 -28.46 -2.09
N CYS A 358 -6.92 -27.99 -2.87
CA CYS A 358 -8.03 -28.85 -3.27
C CYS A 358 -7.52 -29.78 -4.34
N LEU A 359 -6.90 -30.89 -3.91
CA LEU A 359 -6.80 -32.10 -4.69
C LEU A 359 -8.20 -32.72 -4.67
N ASN A 360 -9.03 -32.39 -5.65
CA ASN A 360 -10.18 -33.22 -6.00
C ASN A 360 -10.05 -33.62 -7.46
N ALA A 361 -10.08 -34.92 -7.61
CA ALA A 361 -9.96 -35.72 -8.83
C ALA A 361 -10.94 -35.31 -9.97
#